data_20f3c958d0507cc85fa59fd2301f682c
#
_entry.id   20f3c958d0507cc85fa59fd2301f682c
#
_cell.length_a   1.000
_cell.length_b   1.000
_cell.length_c   1.000
_cell.angle_alpha   90.00
_cell.angle_beta   90.00
_cell.angle_gamma   90.00
#
_symmetry.space_group_name_H-M   'P 1'
#
loop_
_entity.id
_entity.type
_entity.pdbx_description
1 polymer ?
#
loop_
_entity_poly.entity_id
_entity_poly.type
_entity_poly.pdbx_seq_one_letter_code
_entity_poly.pdbx_strand_id
1 'polypeptide(L)'
;MNKLWTDDGWADYLYWQSQDKKTLKRINELIKDIERNGALNGIGKPEALKYRKGFSRRIDETNRFVYAIDENGILWIISCRGHY
;
A
#
# COMPACT_ATOMS: atom_id res chain seq x y z
N MET A 1 -5.19 -13.33 3.60
CA MET A 1 -3.84 -12.77 3.88
C MET A 1 -3.88 -11.90 5.11
N ASN A 2 -3.04 -12.17 6.07
CA ASN A 2 -2.95 -11.31 7.26
C ASN A 2 -2.19 -10.03 6.92
N LYS A 3 -2.56 -8.96 7.61
CA LYS A 3 -2.00 -7.63 7.35
C LYS A 3 -1.39 -7.06 8.63
N LEU A 4 -0.26 -6.40 8.48
CA LEU A 4 0.41 -5.70 9.56
C LEU A 4 0.65 -4.25 9.13
N TRP A 5 0.23 -3.32 9.94
CA TRP A 5 0.41 -1.89 9.68
C TRP A 5 1.60 -1.39 10.49
N THR A 6 2.54 -0.72 9.83
CA THR A 6 3.52 0.06 10.57
C THR A 6 2.82 1.27 11.19
N ASP A 7 3.47 1.92 12.14
CA ASP A 7 2.90 3.14 12.74
C ASP A 7 2.62 4.20 11.67
N ASP A 8 3.54 4.38 10.73
CA ASP A 8 3.35 5.34 9.63
C ASP A 8 2.20 4.92 8.71
N GLY A 9 2.13 3.66 8.36
CA GLY A 9 1.05 3.14 7.52
C GLY A 9 -0.31 3.34 8.16
N TRP A 10 -0.41 3.05 9.45
CA TRP A 10 -1.65 3.22 10.18
C TRP A 10 -2.04 4.70 10.30
N ALA A 11 -1.07 5.57 10.63
CA ALA A 11 -1.32 7.01 10.71
C ALA A 11 -1.78 7.58 9.37
N ASP A 12 -1.17 7.14 8.27
CA ASP A 12 -1.56 7.57 6.92
C ASP A 12 -2.99 7.13 6.59
N TYR A 13 -3.32 5.89 6.92
CA TYR A 13 -4.66 5.36 6.68
C TYR A 13 -5.73 6.16 7.45
N LEU A 14 -5.47 6.45 8.72
CA LEU A 14 -6.37 7.28 9.54
C LEU A 14 -6.50 8.69 8.98
N TYR A 15 -5.41 9.26 8.46
CA TYR A 15 -5.43 10.56 7.80
C TYR A 15 -6.45 10.58 6.65
N TRP A 16 -6.37 9.60 5.75
CA TRP A 16 -7.30 9.52 4.62
C TRP A 16 -8.73 9.27 5.04
N GLN A 17 -8.94 8.51 6.12
CA GLN A 17 -10.27 8.24 6.65
C GLN A 17 -11.01 9.54 7.01
N SER A 18 -10.30 10.54 7.51
CA SER A 18 -10.89 11.83 7.87
C SER A 18 -10.82 12.89 6.78
N GLN A 19 -9.89 12.74 5.82
CA GLN A 19 -9.62 13.80 4.84
C GLN A 19 -10.21 13.53 3.46
N ASP A 20 -10.22 12.28 3.00
CA ASP A 20 -10.63 11.98 1.63
C ASP A 20 -11.08 10.54 1.48
N LYS A 21 -12.38 10.33 1.52
CA LYS A 21 -12.98 9.00 1.40
C LYS A 21 -12.70 8.33 0.07
N LYS A 22 -12.53 9.12 -0.99
CA LYS A 22 -12.22 8.60 -2.31
C LYS A 22 -10.83 7.97 -2.35
N THR A 23 -9.86 8.64 -1.74
CA THR A 23 -8.51 8.10 -1.60
C THR A 23 -8.50 6.87 -0.72
N LEU A 24 -9.25 6.89 0.37
CA LEU A 24 -9.38 5.72 1.24
C LEU A 24 -9.91 4.51 0.47
N LYS A 25 -10.94 4.73 -0.33
CA LYS A 25 -11.52 3.65 -1.17
C LYS A 25 -10.48 3.08 -2.12
N ARG A 26 -9.68 3.95 -2.74
CA ARG A 26 -8.60 3.52 -3.64
C ARG A 26 -7.56 2.66 -2.91
N ILE A 27 -7.17 3.07 -1.71
CA ILE A 27 -6.24 2.30 -0.88
C ILE A 27 -6.83 0.92 -0.57
N ASN A 28 -8.10 0.86 -0.20
CA ASN A 28 -8.76 -0.41 0.06
C ASN A 28 -8.78 -1.32 -1.17
N GLU A 29 -8.98 -0.74 -2.35
CA GLU A 29 -8.93 -1.49 -3.62
C GLU A 29 -7.53 -2.03 -3.89
N LEU A 30 -6.49 -1.25 -3.61
CA LEU A 30 -5.11 -1.70 -3.77
C LEU A 30 -4.79 -2.87 -2.86
N ILE A 31 -5.22 -2.81 -1.59
CA ILE A 31 -5.02 -3.90 -0.64
C ILE A 31 -5.68 -5.19 -1.16
N LYS A 32 -6.93 -5.09 -1.58
CA LYS A 32 -7.65 -6.26 -2.11
C LYS A 32 -6.97 -6.81 -3.37
N ASP A 33 -6.47 -5.94 -4.22
CA ASP A 33 -5.80 -6.36 -5.44
C ASP A 33 -4.49 -7.09 -5.16
N ILE A 34 -3.72 -6.60 -4.19
CA ILE A 34 -2.50 -7.28 -3.74
C ILE A 34 -2.83 -8.68 -3.23
N GLU A 35 -3.87 -8.82 -2.43
CA GLU A 35 -4.30 -10.11 -1.90
C GLU A 35 -4.71 -11.08 -3.01
N ARG A 36 -5.28 -10.56 -4.09
CA ARG A 36 -5.74 -11.37 -5.22
C ARG A 36 -4.62 -11.72 -6.20
N ASN A 37 -3.78 -10.75 -6.52
CA ASN A 37 -2.83 -10.84 -7.65
C ASN A 37 -1.36 -10.90 -7.24
N GLY A 38 -1.03 -10.71 -5.98
CA GLY A 38 0.34 -10.73 -5.49
C GLY A 38 1.03 -9.37 -5.56
N ALA A 39 2.33 -9.38 -5.27
CA ALA A 39 3.09 -8.14 -5.08
C ALA A 39 3.27 -7.32 -6.35
N LEU A 40 3.50 -7.98 -7.49
CA LEU A 40 3.92 -7.30 -8.72
C LEU A 40 2.90 -7.35 -9.86
N ASN A 41 1.68 -7.79 -9.60
CA ASN A 41 0.64 -7.87 -10.62
C ASN A 41 -0.61 -7.13 -10.18
N GLY A 42 -1.27 -6.48 -11.12
CA GLY A 42 -2.55 -5.84 -10.87
C GLY A 42 -2.54 -4.34 -11.06
N ILE A 43 -3.46 -3.67 -10.37
CA ILE A 43 -3.70 -2.25 -10.56
C ILE A 43 -2.67 -1.37 -9.85
N GLY A 44 -2.56 -0.11 -10.26
CA GLY A 44 -1.71 0.88 -9.60
C GLY A 44 -0.25 0.80 -10.00
N LYS A 45 0.09 0.14 -11.10
CA LYS A 45 1.45 0.02 -11.61
C LYS A 45 2.42 -0.49 -10.54
N PRO A 46 2.23 -1.72 -10.05
CA PRO A 46 3.11 -2.25 -9.01
C PRO A 46 4.55 -2.35 -9.49
N GLU A 47 5.48 -1.93 -8.63
CA GLU A 47 6.90 -2.00 -8.93
C GLU A 47 7.71 -2.21 -7.66
N ALA A 48 8.90 -2.81 -7.80
CA ALA A 48 9.81 -3.02 -6.69
C ALA A 48 10.52 -1.71 -6.34
N LEU A 49 10.77 -1.49 -5.05
CA LEU A 49 11.55 -0.34 -4.59
C LEU A 49 13.02 -0.51 -4.96
N LYS A 50 13.70 0.59 -5.32
CA LYS A 50 15.09 0.53 -5.82
C LYS A 50 16.12 0.26 -4.73
N TYR A 51 15.96 0.87 -3.57
CA TYR A 51 17.03 0.90 -2.56
C TYR A 51 16.69 0.16 -1.29
N ARG A 52 15.57 -0.50 -1.22
CA ARG A 52 15.16 -1.31 -0.06
C ARG A 52 14.16 -2.38 -0.50
N LYS A 53 13.95 -3.36 0.35
CA LYS A 53 12.93 -4.39 0.10
C LYS A 53 11.55 -3.77 0.15
N GLY A 54 10.68 -4.24 -0.72
CA GLY A 54 9.30 -3.80 -0.76
C GLY A 54 8.87 -3.37 -2.14
N PHE A 55 7.65 -2.88 -2.20
CA PHE A 55 6.97 -2.55 -3.44
C PHE A 55 6.17 -1.28 -3.27
N SER A 56 5.78 -0.69 -4.39
CA SER A 56 4.84 0.43 -4.35
C SER A 56 3.79 0.29 -5.43
N ARG A 57 2.64 0.89 -5.17
CA ARG A 57 1.57 1.07 -6.15
C ARG A 57 1.10 2.51 -6.10
N ARG A 58 0.64 3.01 -7.22
CA ARG A 58 0.12 4.38 -7.29
C ARG A 58 -1.28 4.45 -6.69
N ILE A 59 -1.44 5.33 -5.73
CA ILE A 59 -2.77 5.73 -5.23
C ILE A 59 -3.33 6.78 -6.18
N ASP A 60 -2.52 7.81 -6.43
CA ASP A 60 -2.77 8.88 -7.39
C ASP A 60 -1.43 9.40 -7.92
N GLU A 61 -1.39 10.57 -8.54
CA GLU A 61 -0.16 11.10 -9.12
C GLU A 61 0.90 11.46 -8.08
N THR A 62 0.49 11.77 -6.85
CA THR A 62 1.41 12.22 -5.81
C THR A 62 1.59 11.23 -4.67
N ASN A 63 0.64 10.34 -4.46
CA ASN A 63 0.66 9.43 -3.33
C ASN A 63 0.91 7.98 -3.77
N ARG A 64 1.72 7.29 -2.97
CA ARG A 64 2.08 5.89 -3.21
C ARG A 64 1.70 5.03 -2.03
N PHE A 65 1.28 3.81 -2.33
CA PHE A 65 1.02 2.77 -1.35
C PHE A 65 2.27 1.89 -1.30
N VAL A 66 3.00 1.97 -0.19
CA VAL A 66 4.26 1.23 -0.01
C VAL A 66 4.00 0.03 0.88
N TYR A 67 4.42 -1.14 0.43
CA TYR A 67 4.11 -2.40 1.11
C TYR A 67 5.20 -3.43 0.89
N ALA A 68 5.13 -4.50 1.67
CA ALA A 68 5.99 -5.67 1.51
C ALA A 68 5.18 -6.92 1.85
N ILE A 69 5.62 -8.06 1.36
CA ILE A 69 5.06 -9.36 1.74
C ILE A 69 6.23 -10.14 2.28
N ASP A 70 6.13 -10.58 3.54
CA ASP A 70 7.23 -11.30 4.17
C ASP A 70 7.20 -12.80 3.86
N GLU A 71 8.16 -13.52 4.39
CA GLU A 71 8.30 -14.97 4.16
C GLU A 71 7.14 -15.79 4.72
N ASN A 72 6.38 -15.21 5.65
CA ASN A 72 5.20 -15.84 6.22
C ASN A 72 3.91 -15.48 5.47
N GLY A 73 4.02 -14.72 4.39
CA GLY A 73 2.88 -14.30 3.60
C GLY A 73 2.08 -13.16 4.23
N ILE A 74 2.66 -12.45 5.19
CA ILE A 74 2.01 -11.30 5.83
C ILE A 74 2.24 -10.05 4.99
N LEU A 75 1.17 -9.34 4.69
CA LEU A 75 1.24 -8.06 4.00
C LEU A 75 1.53 -6.94 4.99
N TRP A 76 2.68 -6.32 4.83
CA TRP A 76 3.07 -5.15 5.60
C TRP A 76 2.66 -3.89 4.86
N ILE A 77 1.86 -3.05 5.49
CA ILE A 77 1.51 -1.74 4.94
C ILE A 77 2.43 -0.72 5.61
N ILE A 78 3.39 -0.22 4.83
CA ILE A 78 4.49 0.59 5.33
C ILE A 78 4.13 2.06 5.35
N SER A 79 3.53 2.54 4.26
CA SER A 79 3.03 3.92 4.16
C SER A 79 2.02 4.01 3.04
N CYS A 80 1.14 5.01 3.10
CA CYS A 80 0.16 5.23 2.04
C CYS A 80 -0.13 6.71 1.83
N ARG A 81 0.88 7.55 2.03
CA ARG A 81 0.76 8.98 1.82
C ARG A 81 2.11 9.54 1.40
N GLY A 82 2.10 10.39 0.36
CA GLY A 82 3.31 11.00 -0.16
C GLY A 82 4.12 10.06 -1.06
N HIS A 83 5.31 10.52 -1.41
CA HIS A 83 6.27 9.73 -2.16
C HIS A 83 7.18 8.95 -1.21
N TYR A 84 7.71 7.87 -1.70
CA TYR A 84 8.72 7.10 -0.99
C TYR A 84 10.12 7.50 -1.44
#